data_f6aa71af62411a1f59653dc8447e0376
#
_entry.id   f6aa71af62411a1f59653dc8447e0376
#
_cell.length_a   1.000
_cell.length_b   1.000
_cell.length_c   1.000
_cell.angle_alpha   90.00
_cell.angle_beta   90.00
_cell.angle_gamma   90.00
#
_symmetry.space_group_name_H-M   'P 1'
#
loop_
_entity.id
_entity.type
_entity.pdbx_description
1 polymer ?
#
loop_
_entity_poly.entity_id
_entity_poly.type
_entity_poly.pdbx_seq_one_letter_code
_entity_poly.pdbx_strand_id
1 'polypeptide(L)'
;LQGYAPAGNRLIIATDQEGGQVQHLTGTGFDTMPSAVEQGTMSADALRQSAGTWGSQLAAAGINVDLAPVLGTVVGDRASNAPIGALDRDFGLDAAGNAEHGIAVIEGLRDAQVGAAVKHYPGLGAVSGNTDFTTEGILDTTTTLGGAEAGAFDQAITKTDPAMVMMSLATY
;
A
#
# COMPACT_ATOMS: atom_id res chain seq x y z
N LEU A 1 -10.44 -20.62 -8.44
CA LEU A 1 -9.21 -20.98 -7.69
C LEU A 1 -9.55 -21.54 -6.31
N GLN A 2 -10.43 -20.89 -5.52
CA GLN A 2 -10.79 -21.36 -4.16
C GLN A 2 -11.27 -22.81 -4.12
N GLY A 3 -11.92 -23.31 -5.18
CA GLY A 3 -12.38 -24.70 -5.27
C GLY A 3 -11.27 -25.75 -5.30
N TYR A 4 -10.01 -25.33 -5.48
CA TYR A 4 -8.83 -26.22 -5.42
C TYR A 4 -8.12 -26.16 -4.05
N ALA A 5 -8.58 -25.32 -3.14
CA ALA A 5 -8.01 -25.22 -1.81
C ALA A 5 -8.32 -26.48 -1.00
N PRO A 6 -7.40 -26.98 -0.15
CA PRO A 6 -7.70 -28.06 0.79
C PRO A 6 -8.89 -27.70 1.69
N ALA A 7 -9.67 -28.69 2.07
CA ALA A 7 -10.82 -28.47 2.93
C ALA A 7 -10.43 -27.73 4.23
N GLY A 8 -11.13 -26.65 4.51
CA GLY A 8 -10.88 -25.80 5.69
C GLY A 8 -9.85 -24.69 5.51
N ASN A 9 -9.09 -24.64 4.40
CA ASN A 9 -8.10 -23.60 4.14
C ASN A 9 -8.49 -22.79 2.88
N ARG A 10 -8.63 -21.47 3.02
CA ARG A 10 -8.83 -20.60 1.87
C ARG A 10 -7.48 -20.17 1.28
N LEU A 11 -7.40 -20.09 -0.05
CA LEU A 11 -6.23 -19.50 -0.71
C LEU A 11 -6.21 -17.98 -0.47
N ILE A 12 -5.01 -17.44 -0.26
CA ILE A 12 -4.76 -16.01 -0.40
C ILE A 12 -4.60 -15.76 -1.91
N ILE A 13 -5.46 -14.90 -2.44
CA ILE A 13 -5.41 -14.45 -3.83
C ILE A 13 -5.23 -12.94 -3.77
N ALA A 14 -4.02 -12.48 -4.10
CA ALA A 14 -3.61 -11.11 -3.94
C ALA A 14 -3.27 -10.44 -5.27
N THR A 15 -3.34 -9.11 -5.29
CA THR A 15 -2.89 -8.26 -6.40
C THR A 15 -2.34 -6.95 -5.86
N ASP A 16 -1.53 -6.25 -6.65
CA ASP A 16 -1.16 -4.86 -6.41
C ASP A 16 -2.17 -3.97 -7.14
N GLN A 17 -3.05 -3.35 -6.36
CA GLN A 17 -4.08 -2.43 -6.85
C GLN A 17 -3.99 -1.11 -6.08
N GLU A 18 -2.80 -0.47 -6.19
CA GLU A 18 -2.51 0.80 -5.51
C GLU A 18 -3.20 2.00 -6.16
N GLY A 19 -3.41 1.92 -7.47
CA GLY A 19 -3.83 3.00 -8.35
C GLY A 19 -2.68 3.61 -9.16
N GLY A 20 -2.99 4.59 -10.00
CA GLY A 20 -2.01 5.23 -10.87
C GLY A 20 -1.23 4.23 -11.73
N GLN A 21 0.08 4.25 -11.62
CA GLN A 21 0.97 3.37 -12.39
C GLN A 21 1.01 1.92 -11.85
N VAL A 22 0.50 1.67 -10.65
CA VAL A 22 0.45 0.34 -10.04
C VAL A 22 -1.00 -0.08 -9.86
N GLN A 23 -1.65 -0.33 -10.99
CA GLN A 23 -3.00 -0.86 -11.07
C GLN A 23 -3.01 -2.03 -12.04
N HIS A 24 -3.03 -3.27 -11.53
CA HIS A 24 -2.90 -4.48 -12.34
C HIS A 24 -4.22 -4.88 -13.00
N LEU A 25 -5.34 -4.69 -12.31
CA LEU A 25 -6.67 -5.01 -12.84
C LEU A 25 -7.32 -3.75 -13.40
N THR A 26 -7.62 -3.78 -14.68
CA THR A 26 -8.19 -2.67 -15.44
C THR A 26 -9.29 -3.14 -16.39
N GLY A 27 -10.04 -2.23 -16.98
CA GLY A 27 -11.10 -2.54 -17.93
C GLY A 27 -12.46 -2.76 -17.28
N THR A 28 -13.33 -3.49 -17.95
CA THR A 28 -14.72 -3.66 -17.49
C THR A 28 -14.77 -4.30 -16.10
N GLY A 29 -15.41 -3.63 -15.15
CA GLY A 29 -15.53 -4.08 -13.76
C GLY A 29 -14.50 -3.48 -12.81
N PHE A 30 -13.57 -2.68 -13.32
CA PHE A 30 -12.56 -1.99 -12.51
C PHE A 30 -12.52 -0.51 -12.89
N ASP A 31 -12.70 0.35 -11.90
CA ASP A 31 -12.52 1.78 -12.06
C ASP A 31 -11.04 2.11 -12.30
N THR A 32 -10.76 3.17 -13.04
CA THR A 32 -9.41 3.75 -13.06
C THR A 32 -9.17 4.45 -11.74
N MET A 33 -8.22 3.96 -10.98
CA MET A 33 -7.88 4.52 -9.68
C MET A 33 -6.85 5.65 -9.86
N PRO A 34 -7.02 6.78 -9.13
CA PRO A 34 -6.01 7.82 -9.10
C PRO A 34 -4.71 7.31 -8.47
N SER A 35 -3.58 7.98 -8.76
CA SER A 35 -2.31 7.71 -8.06
C SER A 35 -2.44 7.95 -6.56
N ALA A 36 -1.56 7.35 -5.75
CA ALA A 36 -1.62 7.56 -4.30
C ALA A 36 -1.42 9.04 -3.92
N VAL A 37 -0.61 9.79 -4.66
CA VAL A 37 -0.48 11.26 -4.47
C VAL A 37 -1.82 11.96 -4.68
N GLU A 38 -2.57 11.61 -5.71
CA GLU A 38 -3.91 12.17 -5.94
C GLU A 38 -4.89 11.73 -4.86
N GLN A 39 -4.82 10.47 -4.41
CA GLN A 39 -5.59 9.96 -3.27
C GLN A 39 -5.27 10.77 -1.99
N GLY A 40 -4.03 11.18 -1.78
CA GLY A 40 -3.61 12.05 -0.67
C GLY A 40 -4.25 13.44 -0.65
N THR A 41 -4.86 13.88 -1.76
CA THR A 41 -5.63 15.14 -1.81
C THR A 41 -7.08 14.98 -1.39
N MET A 42 -7.55 13.76 -1.23
CA MET A 42 -8.93 13.45 -0.81
C MET A 42 -9.06 13.60 0.72
N SER A 43 -10.27 13.80 1.22
CA SER A 43 -10.51 13.59 2.66
C SER A 43 -10.44 12.09 3.00
N ALA A 44 -10.05 11.76 4.23
CA ALA A 44 -9.99 10.37 4.68
C ALA A 44 -11.32 9.61 4.48
N ASP A 45 -12.46 10.28 4.75
CA ASP A 45 -13.78 9.69 4.55
C ASP A 45 -14.08 9.41 3.06
N ALA A 46 -13.75 10.33 2.16
CA ALA A 46 -13.94 10.13 0.73
C ALA A 46 -13.03 9.01 0.20
N LEU A 47 -11.79 8.96 0.66
CA LEU A 47 -10.84 7.91 0.30
C LEU A 47 -11.32 6.54 0.80
N ARG A 48 -11.81 6.44 2.04
CA ARG A 48 -12.39 5.20 2.56
C ARG A 48 -13.56 4.69 1.71
N GLN A 49 -14.48 5.58 1.30
CA GLN A 49 -15.59 5.23 0.43
C GLN A 49 -15.11 4.72 -0.94
N SER A 50 -14.13 5.39 -1.53
CA SER A 50 -13.52 4.99 -2.80
C SER A 50 -12.83 3.63 -2.66
N ALA A 51 -12.04 3.42 -1.61
CA ALA A 51 -11.37 2.15 -1.32
C ALA A 51 -12.37 1.01 -1.10
N GLY A 52 -13.53 1.27 -0.48
CA GLY A 52 -14.63 0.31 -0.37
C GLY A 52 -15.21 -0.08 -1.74
N THR A 53 -15.32 0.88 -2.66
CA THR A 53 -15.76 0.62 -4.04
C THR A 53 -14.73 -0.24 -4.79
N TRP A 54 -13.44 0.15 -4.76
CA TRP A 54 -12.37 -0.60 -5.40
C TRP A 54 -12.21 -2.00 -4.80
N GLY A 55 -12.29 -2.11 -3.47
CA GLY A 55 -12.28 -3.39 -2.77
C GLY A 55 -13.45 -4.30 -3.20
N SER A 56 -14.65 -3.75 -3.41
CA SER A 56 -15.79 -4.52 -3.90
C SER A 56 -15.57 -5.06 -5.31
N GLN A 57 -14.87 -4.32 -6.16
CA GLN A 57 -14.48 -4.78 -7.50
C GLN A 57 -13.45 -5.92 -7.41
N LEU A 58 -12.48 -5.81 -6.51
CA LEU A 58 -11.52 -6.88 -6.23
C LEU A 58 -12.21 -8.15 -5.69
N ALA A 59 -13.10 -8.01 -4.72
CA ALA A 59 -13.86 -9.11 -4.16
C ALA A 59 -14.71 -9.83 -5.22
N ALA A 60 -15.36 -9.06 -6.12
CA ALA A 60 -16.13 -9.61 -7.23
C ALA A 60 -15.26 -10.42 -8.21
N ALA A 61 -13.99 -10.05 -8.38
CA ALA A 61 -13.01 -10.80 -9.16
C ALA A 61 -12.40 -12.02 -8.42
N GLY A 62 -12.74 -12.19 -7.13
CA GLY A 62 -12.24 -13.28 -6.31
C GLY A 62 -10.90 -13.01 -5.63
N ILE A 63 -10.43 -11.76 -5.64
CA ILE A 63 -9.27 -11.28 -4.89
C ILE A 63 -9.68 -11.08 -3.44
N ASN A 64 -8.87 -11.54 -2.50
CA ASN A 64 -9.17 -11.39 -1.07
C ASN A 64 -8.08 -10.65 -0.28
N VAL A 65 -7.00 -10.25 -0.95
CA VAL A 65 -5.95 -9.36 -0.40
C VAL A 65 -5.53 -8.37 -1.47
N ASP A 66 -5.50 -7.08 -1.11
CA ASP A 66 -4.80 -6.06 -1.88
C ASP A 66 -3.43 -5.78 -1.24
N LEU A 67 -2.38 -5.84 -2.04
CA LEU A 67 -1.02 -5.50 -1.62
C LEU A 67 -0.85 -3.97 -1.61
N ALA A 68 -1.69 -3.32 -0.82
CA ALA A 68 -1.81 -1.88 -0.61
C ALA A 68 -2.34 -1.61 0.82
N PRO A 69 -2.18 -0.39 1.36
CA PRO A 69 -1.52 0.78 0.80
C PRO A 69 -0.01 0.85 1.05
N VAL A 70 0.67 1.75 0.31
CA VAL A 70 2.04 2.16 0.60
C VAL A 70 2.03 3.25 1.66
N LEU A 71 2.63 3.00 2.83
CA LEU A 71 2.65 3.94 3.97
C LEU A 71 3.96 4.72 4.10
N GLY A 72 4.97 4.37 3.30
CA GLY A 72 6.27 5.03 3.34
C GLY A 72 6.15 6.51 2.98
N THR A 73 6.96 7.34 3.64
CA THR A 73 7.06 8.78 3.35
C THR A 73 8.29 9.03 2.49
N VAL A 74 8.11 9.70 1.35
CA VAL A 74 9.23 10.08 0.49
C VAL A 74 10.00 11.23 1.12
N VAL A 75 11.31 11.04 1.29
CA VAL A 75 12.23 12.03 1.88
C VAL A 75 13.03 12.69 0.77
N GLY A 76 12.95 14.01 0.67
CA GLY A 76 13.66 14.79 -0.33
C GLY A 76 12.99 14.83 -1.70
N ASP A 77 13.79 14.77 -2.77
CA ASP A 77 13.27 14.84 -4.14
C ASP A 77 12.58 13.55 -4.55
N ARG A 78 11.29 13.65 -4.85
CA ARG A 78 10.44 12.52 -5.24
C ARG A 78 10.95 11.79 -6.48
N ALA A 79 11.43 12.53 -7.48
CA ALA A 79 11.92 11.95 -8.73
C ALA A 79 13.18 11.09 -8.51
N SER A 80 13.95 11.38 -7.46
CA SER A 80 15.14 10.62 -7.10
C SER A 80 14.84 9.35 -6.29
N ASN A 81 13.64 9.23 -5.71
CA ASN A 81 13.21 8.02 -5.03
C ASN A 81 12.52 7.07 -6.02
N ALA A 82 13.31 6.24 -6.68
CA ALA A 82 12.87 5.38 -7.77
C ALA A 82 11.75 4.38 -7.41
N PRO A 83 11.73 3.75 -6.22
CA PRO A 83 10.73 2.72 -5.93
C PRO A 83 9.34 3.27 -5.60
N ILE A 84 9.23 4.46 -5.02
CA ILE A 84 7.98 5.02 -4.50
C ILE A 84 7.67 6.38 -5.13
N GLY A 85 8.50 7.40 -4.85
CA GLY A 85 8.21 8.79 -5.20
C GLY A 85 8.10 9.05 -6.69
N ALA A 86 9.01 8.49 -7.49
CA ALA A 86 9.01 8.62 -8.95
C ALA A 86 7.77 7.99 -9.63
N LEU A 87 7.04 7.14 -8.92
CA LEU A 87 5.84 6.43 -9.38
C LEU A 87 4.56 6.91 -8.70
N ASP A 88 4.63 7.95 -7.86
CA ASP A 88 3.51 8.51 -7.09
C ASP A 88 2.74 7.47 -6.26
N ARG A 89 3.48 6.54 -5.60
CA ARG A 89 2.93 5.42 -4.86
C ARG A 89 2.64 5.69 -3.39
N ASP A 90 3.21 6.76 -2.78
CA ASP A 90 2.84 7.25 -1.45
C ASP A 90 1.81 8.38 -1.55
N PHE A 91 1.14 8.71 -0.46
CA PHE A 91 0.10 9.75 -0.48
C PHE A 91 0.65 11.18 -0.65
N GLY A 92 1.98 11.35 -0.72
CA GLY A 92 2.61 12.67 -0.90
C GLY A 92 2.51 13.58 0.32
N LEU A 93 2.22 13.02 1.48
CA LEU A 93 2.03 13.71 2.75
C LEU A 93 3.20 13.42 3.70
N ASP A 94 3.18 14.03 4.87
CA ASP A 94 4.06 13.61 5.96
C ASP A 94 3.63 12.24 6.54
N ALA A 95 4.43 11.69 7.45
CA ALA A 95 4.17 10.37 8.01
C ALA A 95 2.80 10.27 8.71
N ALA A 96 2.34 11.34 9.35
CA ALA A 96 1.03 11.35 10.00
C ALA A 96 -0.11 11.36 8.98
N GLY A 97 0.00 12.16 7.93
CA GLY A 97 -0.95 12.20 6.82
C GLY A 97 -0.98 10.89 6.04
N ASN A 98 0.18 10.28 5.76
CA ASN A 98 0.27 8.97 5.13
C ASN A 98 -0.39 7.88 6.00
N ALA A 99 -0.22 7.94 7.32
CA ALA A 99 -0.90 7.02 8.23
C ALA A 99 -2.43 7.20 8.20
N GLU A 100 -2.93 8.44 8.23
CA GLU A 100 -4.36 8.74 8.20
C GLU A 100 -5.01 8.21 6.91
N HIS A 101 -4.41 8.51 5.75
CA HIS A 101 -4.92 8.06 4.46
C HIS A 101 -4.78 6.54 4.29
N GLY A 102 -3.68 5.97 4.76
CA GLY A 102 -3.51 4.52 4.77
C GLY A 102 -4.57 3.80 5.61
N ILE A 103 -4.90 4.33 6.79
CA ILE A 103 -5.99 3.82 7.62
C ILE A 103 -7.32 3.85 6.86
N ALA A 104 -7.61 4.95 6.16
CA ALA A 104 -8.83 5.08 5.35
C ALA A 104 -8.92 4.01 4.26
N VAL A 105 -7.81 3.74 3.55
CA VAL A 105 -7.75 2.66 2.54
C VAL A 105 -7.97 1.29 3.17
N ILE A 106 -7.26 0.98 4.28
CA ILE A 106 -7.38 -0.31 4.98
C ILE A 106 -8.82 -0.55 5.43
N GLU A 107 -9.45 0.47 6.01
CA GLU A 107 -10.84 0.37 6.46
C GLU A 107 -11.82 0.19 5.31
N GLY A 108 -11.63 0.90 4.19
CA GLY A 108 -12.46 0.75 2.99
C GLY A 108 -12.34 -0.65 2.37
N LEU A 109 -11.13 -1.18 2.24
CA LEU A 109 -10.89 -2.55 1.78
C LEU A 109 -11.55 -3.57 2.70
N ARG A 110 -11.43 -3.39 4.02
CA ARG A 110 -12.07 -4.24 5.03
C ARG A 110 -13.58 -4.21 4.94
N ASP A 111 -14.19 -3.05 4.70
CA ASP A 111 -15.64 -2.92 4.50
C ASP A 111 -16.11 -3.75 3.30
N ALA A 112 -15.25 -3.94 2.29
CA ALA A 112 -15.47 -4.81 1.14
C ALA A 112 -15.01 -6.27 1.35
N GLN A 113 -14.59 -6.63 2.55
CA GLN A 113 -14.05 -7.97 2.89
C GLN A 113 -12.76 -8.36 2.14
N VAL A 114 -11.96 -7.38 1.76
CA VAL A 114 -10.62 -7.55 1.19
C VAL A 114 -9.60 -7.16 2.25
N GLY A 115 -8.61 -8.02 2.50
CA GLY A 115 -7.50 -7.74 3.40
C GLY A 115 -6.54 -6.74 2.76
N ALA A 116 -5.97 -5.86 3.57
CA ALA A 116 -4.91 -4.94 3.16
C ALA A 116 -3.54 -5.47 3.57
N ALA A 117 -2.51 -5.26 2.74
CA ALA A 117 -1.11 -5.49 3.07
C ALA A 117 -0.37 -4.16 3.08
N VAL A 118 -0.11 -3.60 4.26
CA VAL A 118 0.64 -2.35 4.39
C VAL A 118 2.11 -2.55 4.03
N LYS A 119 2.69 -1.65 3.23
CA LYS A 119 4.03 -1.82 2.67
C LYS A 119 4.78 -0.51 2.51
N HIS A 120 6.07 -0.52 2.48
CA HIS A 120 7.06 -1.58 2.69
C HIS A 120 7.78 -1.29 4.02
N TYR A 121 7.41 -1.99 5.07
CA TYR A 121 7.90 -1.71 6.43
C TYR A 121 9.44 -1.84 6.52
N PRO A 122 10.17 -0.96 7.19
CA PRO A 122 9.71 0.20 7.96
C PRO A 122 9.59 1.51 7.15
N GLY A 123 9.78 1.48 5.85
CA GLY A 123 9.69 2.59 4.89
C GLY A 123 10.66 2.38 3.74
N LEU A 124 10.37 2.89 2.57
CA LEU A 124 11.20 2.81 1.35
C LEU A 124 11.31 4.18 0.65
N GLY A 125 10.90 5.24 1.35
CA GLY A 125 10.85 6.59 0.80
C GLY A 125 12.17 7.35 0.83
N ALA A 126 13.21 6.84 1.51
CA ALA A 126 14.49 7.52 1.65
C ALA A 126 15.59 6.98 0.72
N VAL A 127 15.34 5.88 -0.01
CA VAL A 127 16.33 5.29 -0.90
C VAL A 127 16.23 5.83 -2.32
N SER A 128 17.34 5.85 -3.04
CA SER A 128 17.37 6.25 -4.45
C SER A 128 17.30 5.05 -5.42
N GLY A 129 17.80 3.89 -5.01
CA GLY A 129 17.74 2.67 -5.81
C GLY A 129 16.40 1.94 -5.68
N ASN A 130 16.03 1.17 -6.70
CA ASN A 130 14.86 0.31 -6.65
C ASN A 130 15.27 -1.13 -6.36
N THR A 131 14.78 -1.67 -5.22
CA THR A 131 15.09 -3.01 -4.75
C THR A 131 14.61 -4.12 -5.69
N ASP A 132 13.65 -3.82 -6.56
CA ASP A 132 13.12 -4.80 -7.54
C ASP A 132 14.09 -5.06 -8.70
N PHE A 133 15.06 -4.17 -8.91
CA PHE A 133 15.96 -4.22 -10.07
C PHE A 133 17.43 -4.43 -9.72
N THR A 134 17.77 -4.71 -8.46
CA THR A 134 19.14 -4.97 -8.02
C THR A 134 19.22 -6.16 -7.09
N THR A 135 20.29 -6.96 -7.25
CA THR A 135 20.63 -8.05 -6.33
C THR A 135 21.70 -7.64 -5.29
N GLU A 136 22.27 -6.46 -5.43
CA GLU A 136 23.36 -5.98 -4.54
C GLU A 136 22.85 -5.46 -3.19
N GLY A 137 21.52 -5.32 -3.07
CA GLY A 137 20.89 -4.69 -1.91
C GLY A 137 20.95 -3.17 -1.99
N ILE A 138 20.10 -2.52 -1.20
CA ILE A 138 20.04 -1.07 -1.09
C ILE A 138 20.09 -0.73 0.39
N LEU A 139 21.06 0.12 0.78
CA LEU A 139 21.22 0.57 2.14
C LEU A 139 20.39 1.84 2.35
N ASP A 140 19.52 1.82 3.34
CA ASP A 140 18.84 2.99 3.89
C ASP A 140 19.50 3.37 5.22
N THR A 141 20.11 4.54 5.27
CA THR A 141 20.75 5.08 6.49
C THR A 141 19.90 6.15 7.17
N THR A 142 18.68 6.38 6.68
CA THR A 142 17.78 7.45 7.12
C THR A 142 16.63 6.91 7.95
N THR A 143 15.97 5.88 7.45
CA THR A 143 14.80 5.26 8.10
C THR A 143 15.26 4.48 9.34
N THR A 144 14.58 4.71 10.46
CA THR A 144 14.85 4.01 11.72
C THR A 144 13.55 3.50 12.33
N LEU A 145 13.62 2.43 13.12
CA LEU A 145 12.45 1.84 13.79
C LEU A 145 11.75 2.80 14.77
N GLY A 146 12.45 3.80 15.30
CA GLY A 146 11.87 4.85 16.15
C GLY A 146 11.53 6.13 15.39
N GLY A 147 11.69 6.15 14.08
CA GLY A 147 11.44 7.31 13.22
C GLY A 147 9.97 7.52 12.86
N ALA A 148 9.68 8.67 12.24
CA ALA A 148 8.32 9.02 11.84
C ALA A 148 7.76 8.05 10.78
N GLU A 149 8.60 7.56 9.87
CA GLU A 149 8.23 6.61 8.82
C GLU A 149 7.71 5.31 9.42
N ALA A 150 8.46 4.69 10.32
CA ALA A 150 8.02 3.49 11.05
C ALA A 150 6.79 3.78 11.91
N GLY A 151 6.71 4.98 12.51
CA GLY A 151 5.56 5.44 13.28
C GLY A 151 4.25 5.50 12.48
N ALA A 152 4.31 5.76 11.16
CA ALA A 152 3.14 5.69 10.30
C ALA A 152 2.57 4.27 10.22
N PHE A 153 3.44 3.28 10.08
CA PHE A 153 3.06 1.86 10.10
C PHE A 153 2.50 1.45 11.47
N ASP A 154 3.16 1.85 12.56
CA ASP A 154 2.72 1.53 13.93
C ASP A 154 1.30 2.05 14.19
N GLN A 155 0.99 3.27 13.73
CA GLN A 155 -0.34 3.83 13.84
C GLN A 155 -1.37 3.04 13.02
N ALA A 156 -1.07 2.75 11.77
CA ALA A 156 -1.98 2.01 10.89
C ALA A 156 -2.22 0.59 11.43
N ILE A 157 -1.17 -0.12 11.82
CA ILE A 157 -1.26 -1.49 12.38
C ILE A 157 -2.10 -1.48 13.66
N THR A 158 -1.81 -0.57 14.59
CA THR A 158 -2.50 -0.53 15.89
C THR A 158 -3.98 -0.18 15.76
N LYS A 159 -4.33 0.71 14.82
CA LYS A 159 -5.71 1.18 14.67
C LYS A 159 -6.58 0.27 13.81
N THR A 160 -5.99 -0.46 12.87
CA THR A 160 -6.78 -1.19 11.86
C THR A 160 -6.58 -2.68 11.84
N ASP A 161 -5.49 -3.21 12.42
CA ASP A 161 -5.13 -4.63 12.34
C ASP A 161 -5.18 -5.14 10.88
N PRO A 162 -4.31 -4.64 9.99
CA PRO A 162 -4.29 -5.04 8.58
C PRO A 162 -3.98 -6.53 8.44
N ALA A 163 -4.44 -7.15 7.34
CA ALA A 163 -4.25 -8.57 7.11
C ALA A 163 -2.77 -8.98 7.03
N MET A 164 -1.90 -8.08 6.55
CA MET A 164 -0.47 -8.33 6.36
C MET A 164 0.35 -7.06 6.52
N VAL A 165 1.62 -7.25 6.87
CA VAL A 165 2.67 -6.22 6.77
C VAL A 165 3.75 -6.76 5.84
N MET A 166 3.97 -6.08 4.73
CA MET A 166 5.03 -6.45 3.78
C MET A 166 6.33 -5.73 4.16
N MET A 167 7.37 -6.52 4.37
CA MET A 167 8.70 -5.99 4.67
C MET A 167 9.36 -5.41 3.43
N SER A 168 10.12 -4.35 3.60
CA SER A 168 11.01 -3.82 2.57
C SER A 168 12.21 -4.76 2.34
N LEU A 169 12.75 -4.72 1.13
CA LEU A 169 13.99 -5.41 0.76
C LEU A 169 15.24 -4.53 0.95
N ALA A 170 15.10 -3.31 1.44
CA ALA A 170 16.25 -2.48 1.80
C ALA A 170 16.91 -2.98 3.10
N THR A 171 18.19 -2.65 3.30
CA THR A 171 18.94 -2.88 4.54
C THR A 171 18.92 -1.59 5.36
N TYR A 172 18.64 -1.70 6.66
CA TYR A 172 18.50 -0.58 7.60
C TYR A 172 19.56 -0.65 8.69
#